data_7d6e00fa41b36e13e7fbe869eed71e50
#
_entry.id   7d6e00fa41b36e13e7fbe869eed71e50
#
_cell.length_a   1.000
_cell.length_b   1.000
_cell.length_c   1.000
_cell.angle_alpha   90.00
_cell.angle_beta   90.00
_cell.angle_gamma   90.00
#
_symmetry.space_group_name_H-M   'P 1'
#
loop_
_entity.id
_entity.type
_entity.pdbx_description
1 polymer ?
#
loop_
_entity_poly.entity_id
_entity_poly.type
_entity_poly.pdbx_seq_one_letter_code
_entity_poly.pdbx_strand_id
1 'polypeptide(L)'
;MATFPEGCTLLFGGSGGIGQGISRVFAAAGSDIAVVYRSNPGRAEAVAEAAQGLGRRATIHGGDVTDPQSVHDVIAAAIAAHGRVHTVIWAAGPLVNQRYLSATPMDEWRHAFDVEVHGFLAVAQAVIPHMREAGGGSFVTLGSAGHDWWPARDGMSVAVKASNEQLVQGIAKEEGRYRIRANSVLVGVIDAGQLHELTRLGQIDQRWVDNTHRLICIKRFGTAEEIGHACVFFASDEAGYVTGQRISVSGGFGV
;
A
#
# COMPACT_ATOMS: atom_id res chain seq x y z
N MET A 1 -13.59 -2.70 -18.36
CA MET A 1 -13.20 -1.66 -17.39
C MET A 1 -13.35 -2.25 -16.01
N ALA A 2 -12.36 -2.03 -15.13
CA ALA A 2 -12.46 -2.47 -13.73
C ALA A 2 -13.77 -1.94 -13.12
N THR A 3 -14.49 -2.79 -12.41
CA THR A 3 -15.72 -2.45 -11.72
C THR A 3 -15.53 -2.60 -10.22
N PHE A 4 -16.09 -1.65 -9.48
CA PHE A 4 -16.06 -1.64 -8.02
C PHE A 4 -17.49 -1.58 -7.48
N PRO A 5 -17.75 -2.16 -6.29
CA PRO A 5 -18.98 -1.90 -5.58
C PRO A 5 -19.14 -0.41 -5.25
N GLU A 6 -20.35 0.03 -4.95
CA GLU A 6 -20.56 1.37 -4.39
C GLU A 6 -19.75 1.57 -3.10
N GLY A 7 -19.29 2.81 -2.86
CA GLY A 7 -18.44 3.16 -1.73
C GLY A 7 -17.07 3.66 -2.15
N CYS A 8 -16.06 3.47 -1.32
CA CYS A 8 -14.71 3.99 -1.60
C CYS A 8 -13.60 2.96 -1.42
N THR A 9 -12.47 3.27 -2.03
CA THR A 9 -11.16 2.73 -1.68
C THR A 9 -10.55 3.58 -0.57
N LEU A 10 -10.25 2.98 0.57
CA LEU A 10 -9.55 3.59 1.71
C LEU A 10 -8.04 3.34 1.58
N LEU A 11 -7.27 4.42 1.40
CA LEU A 11 -5.84 4.34 1.10
C LEU A 11 -5.00 4.82 2.28
N PHE A 12 -4.47 3.90 3.07
CA PHE A 12 -3.45 4.21 4.08
C PHE A 12 -2.11 4.47 3.39
N GLY A 13 -1.53 5.64 3.63
CA GLY A 13 -0.36 6.10 2.91
C GLY A 13 -0.66 6.68 1.51
N GLY A 14 -1.93 6.96 1.19
CA GLY A 14 -2.39 7.47 -0.10
C GLY A 14 -1.79 8.83 -0.51
N SER A 15 -1.30 9.62 0.45
CA SER A 15 -0.58 10.89 0.20
C SER A 15 0.93 10.72 0.01
N GLY A 16 1.49 9.51 0.18
CA GLY A 16 2.89 9.18 -0.05
C GLY A 16 3.24 9.12 -1.55
N GLY A 17 4.52 9.02 -1.89
CA GLY A 17 4.95 9.05 -3.29
C GLY A 17 4.29 8.00 -4.18
N ILE A 18 4.31 6.73 -3.75
CA ILE A 18 3.64 5.64 -4.48
C ILE A 18 2.12 5.75 -4.30
N GLY A 19 1.65 6.07 -3.08
CA GLY A 19 0.24 6.20 -2.77
C GLY A 19 -0.51 7.22 -3.63
N GLN A 20 0.12 8.33 -4.00
CA GLN A 20 -0.46 9.32 -4.91
C GLN A 20 -0.76 8.75 -6.30
N GLY A 21 0.18 7.98 -6.87
CA GLY A 21 -0.04 7.30 -8.15
C GLY A 21 -1.15 6.25 -8.06
N ILE A 22 -1.16 5.45 -6.99
CA ILE A 22 -2.23 4.48 -6.73
C ILE A 22 -3.59 5.20 -6.64
N SER A 23 -3.69 6.27 -5.85
CA SER A 23 -4.93 7.04 -5.69
C SER A 23 -5.47 7.56 -7.02
N ARG A 24 -4.58 8.08 -7.87
CA ARG A 24 -4.93 8.57 -9.22
C ARG A 24 -5.47 7.45 -10.11
N VAL A 25 -4.84 6.28 -10.09
CA VAL A 25 -5.27 5.13 -10.91
C VAL A 25 -6.63 4.61 -10.43
N PHE A 26 -6.88 4.52 -9.11
CA PHE A 26 -8.18 4.14 -8.58
C PHE A 26 -9.28 5.14 -8.97
N ALA A 27 -9.02 6.43 -8.84
CA ALA A 27 -9.97 7.46 -9.26
C ALA A 27 -10.27 7.39 -10.77
N ALA A 28 -9.24 7.22 -11.61
CA ALA A 28 -9.40 7.05 -13.04
C ALA A 28 -10.15 5.75 -13.41
N ALA A 29 -10.02 4.71 -12.62
CA ALA A 29 -10.75 3.44 -12.78
C ALA A 29 -12.21 3.52 -12.28
N GLY A 30 -12.62 4.62 -11.67
CA GLY A 30 -14.02 4.86 -11.28
C GLY A 30 -14.32 4.66 -9.80
N SER A 31 -13.34 4.37 -8.95
CA SER A 31 -13.54 4.29 -7.50
C SER A 31 -13.52 5.68 -6.86
N ASP A 32 -14.46 5.95 -5.96
CA ASP A 32 -14.30 7.03 -4.98
C ASP A 32 -13.13 6.70 -4.03
N ILE A 33 -12.50 7.71 -3.45
CA ILE A 33 -11.31 7.50 -2.62
C ILE A 33 -11.39 8.22 -1.27
N ALA A 34 -10.89 7.56 -0.23
CA ALA A 34 -10.65 8.13 1.09
C ALA A 34 -9.15 8.03 1.39
N VAL A 35 -8.45 9.18 1.41
CA VAL A 35 -6.99 9.25 1.55
C VAL A 35 -6.63 9.43 3.01
N VAL A 36 -5.86 8.50 3.57
CA VAL A 36 -5.35 8.60 4.93
C VAL A 36 -3.92 9.16 4.92
N TYR A 37 -3.70 10.18 5.74
CA TYR A 37 -2.38 10.80 5.93
C TYR A 37 -2.04 10.90 7.42
N ARG A 38 -0.76 10.93 7.76
CA ARG A 38 -0.31 11.10 9.14
C ARG A 38 0.05 12.57 9.46
N SER A 39 0.87 13.20 8.65
CA SER A 39 1.49 14.49 9.00
C SER A 39 1.40 15.57 7.93
N ASN A 40 0.99 15.27 6.71
CA ASN A 40 0.98 16.26 5.63
C ASN A 40 -0.41 16.34 4.97
N PRO A 41 -1.32 17.18 5.48
CA PRO A 41 -2.65 17.35 4.92
C PRO A 41 -2.61 17.92 3.49
N GLY A 42 -1.71 18.86 3.19
CA GLY A 42 -1.66 19.49 1.86
C GLY A 42 -1.35 18.51 0.72
N ARG A 43 -0.56 17.46 1.00
CA ARG A 43 -0.38 16.38 0.01
C ARG A 43 -1.64 15.54 -0.18
N ALA A 44 -2.38 15.29 0.89
CA ALA A 44 -3.64 14.54 0.82
C ALA A 44 -4.72 15.36 0.10
N GLU A 45 -4.80 16.67 0.34
CA GLU A 45 -5.68 17.61 -0.36
C GLU A 45 -5.42 17.59 -1.87
N ALA A 46 -4.17 17.71 -2.30
CA ALA A 46 -3.81 17.65 -3.71
C ALA A 46 -4.23 16.33 -4.39
N VAL A 47 -4.15 15.21 -3.66
CA VAL A 47 -4.63 13.90 -4.15
C VAL A 47 -6.16 13.89 -4.28
N ALA A 48 -6.85 14.42 -3.28
CA ALA A 48 -8.32 14.50 -3.31
C ALA A 48 -8.81 15.41 -4.43
N GLU A 49 -8.20 16.58 -4.63
CA GLU A 49 -8.50 17.50 -5.74
C GLU A 49 -8.29 16.83 -7.11
N ALA A 50 -7.19 16.08 -7.28
CA ALA A 50 -6.94 15.36 -8.52
C ALA A 50 -8.01 14.29 -8.80
N ALA A 51 -8.49 13.58 -7.77
CA ALA A 51 -9.57 12.61 -7.91
C ALA A 51 -10.93 13.28 -8.21
N GLN A 52 -11.21 14.42 -7.57
CA GLN A 52 -12.40 15.22 -7.85
C GLN A 52 -12.40 15.75 -9.27
N GLY A 53 -11.24 16.14 -9.81
CA GLY A 53 -11.06 16.51 -11.21
C GLY A 53 -11.38 15.38 -12.20
N LEU A 54 -11.32 14.11 -11.74
CA LEU A 54 -11.75 12.93 -12.48
C LEU A 54 -13.24 12.56 -12.23
N GLY A 55 -14.00 13.43 -11.54
CA GLY A 55 -15.41 13.22 -11.22
C GLY A 55 -15.66 12.20 -10.11
N ARG A 56 -14.67 11.94 -9.24
CA ARG A 56 -14.81 11.03 -8.09
C ARG A 56 -15.01 11.81 -6.81
N ARG A 57 -15.80 11.24 -5.89
CA ARG A 57 -15.84 11.77 -4.53
C ARG A 57 -14.55 11.39 -3.82
N ALA A 58 -13.89 12.37 -3.20
CA ALA A 58 -12.66 12.16 -2.49
C ALA A 58 -12.68 12.86 -1.14
N THR A 59 -12.24 12.15 -0.10
CA THR A 59 -12.10 12.68 1.27
C THR A 59 -10.70 12.43 1.79
N ILE A 60 -10.29 13.24 2.76
CA ILE A 60 -8.99 13.08 3.44
C ILE A 60 -9.23 12.87 4.93
N HIS A 61 -8.42 12.01 5.54
CA HIS A 61 -8.52 11.66 6.96
C HIS A 61 -7.14 11.65 7.59
N GLY A 62 -6.95 12.47 8.63
CA GLY A 62 -5.73 12.43 9.44
C GLY A 62 -5.79 11.26 10.42
N GLY A 63 -4.73 10.44 10.50
CA GLY A 63 -4.69 9.33 11.44
C GLY A 63 -3.30 8.74 11.63
N ASP A 64 -3.07 8.21 12.82
CA ASP A 64 -1.87 7.45 13.17
C ASP A 64 -2.23 5.97 13.28
N VAL A 65 -1.61 5.15 12.43
CA VAL A 65 -1.86 3.71 12.39
C VAL A 65 -1.30 2.95 13.61
N THR A 66 -0.47 3.61 14.42
CA THR A 66 0.06 3.05 15.67
C THR A 66 -0.89 3.25 16.85
N ASP A 67 -1.95 4.05 16.66
CA ASP A 67 -3.02 4.27 17.63
C ASP A 67 -4.31 3.58 17.17
N PRO A 68 -4.76 2.51 17.84
CA PRO A 68 -5.98 1.80 17.47
C PRO A 68 -7.24 2.68 17.47
N GLN A 69 -7.34 3.68 18.37
CA GLN A 69 -8.49 4.58 18.39
C GLN A 69 -8.50 5.48 17.14
N SER A 70 -7.34 6.02 16.77
CA SER A 70 -7.18 6.79 15.53
C SER A 70 -7.56 5.98 14.29
N VAL A 71 -7.20 4.69 14.25
CA VAL A 71 -7.60 3.78 13.16
C VAL A 71 -9.12 3.62 13.09
N HIS A 72 -9.79 3.41 14.22
CA HIS A 72 -11.25 3.31 14.29
C HIS A 72 -11.93 4.60 13.80
N ASP A 73 -11.46 5.76 14.26
CA ASP A 73 -12.02 7.06 13.90
C ASP A 73 -11.90 7.33 12.40
N VAL A 74 -10.76 7.01 11.79
CA VAL A 74 -10.52 7.13 10.34
C VAL A 74 -11.50 6.25 9.55
N ILE A 75 -11.64 5.00 9.96
CA ILE A 75 -12.54 4.05 9.25
C ILE A 75 -14.00 4.49 9.39
N ALA A 76 -14.43 4.87 10.59
CA ALA A 76 -15.79 5.36 10.83
C ALA A 76 -16.09 6.63 10.00
N ALA A 77 -15.15 7.57 9.93
CA ALA A 77 -15.29 8.77 9.12
C ALA A 77 -15.37 8.48 7.62
N ALA A 78 -14.54 7.54 7.11
CA ALA A 78 -14.60 7.12 5.72
C ALA A 78 -15.94 6.44 5.38
N ILE A 79 -16.44 5.56 6.25
CA ILE A 79 -17.75 4.92 6.09
C ILE A 79 -18.87 5.98 6.10
N ALA A 80 -18.84 6.91 7.04
CA ALA A 80 -19.84 7.98 7.12
C ALA A 80 -19.87 8.85 5.84
N ALA A 81 -18.69 9.14 5.27
CA ALA A 81 -18.57 9.97 4.08
C ALA A 81 -18.99 9.22 2.80
N HIS A 82 -18.70 7.93 2.67
CA HIS A 82 -18.87 7.18 1.42
C HIS A 82 -19.92 6.07 1.48
N GLY A 83 -20.50 5.80 2.65
CA GLY A 83 -21.45 4.71 2.88
C GLY A 83 -20.81 3.34 3.05
N ARG A 84 -19.70 3.09 2.34
CA ARG A 84 -19.01 1.79 2.37
C ARG A 84 -17.52 1.96 2.06
N VAL A 85 -16.69 1.17 2.75
CA VAL A 85 -15.31 0.89 2.36
C VAL A 85 -15.29 -0.49 1.69
N HIS A 86 -15.14 -0.51 0.36
CA HIS A 86 -15.07 -1.77 -0.39
C HIS A 86 -13.65 -2.28 -0.58
N THR A 87 -12.65 -1.41 -0.49
CA THR A 87 -11.24 -1.75 -0.65
C THR A 87 -10.38 -1.02 0.36
N VAL A 88 -9.42 -1.72 0.94
CA VAL A 88 -8.32 -1.13 1.72
C VAL A 88 -7.01 -1.32 0.96
N ILE A 89 -6.30 -0.22 0.70
CA ILE A 89 -4.93 -0.23 0.19
C ILE A 89 -3.99 0.07 1.36
N TRP A 90 -3.06 -0.85 1.61
CA TRP A 90 -2.02 -0.67 2.60
C TRP A 90 -0.71 -0.28 1.95
N ALA A 91 -0.45 1.03 1.90
CA ALA A 91 0.76 1.65 1.38
C ALA A 91 1.47 2.52 2.45
N ALA A 92 1.04 2.40 3.72
CA ALA A 92 1.67 3.09 4.84
C ALA A 92 2.96 2.38 5.23
N GLY A 93 3.99 3.18 5.55
CA GLY A 93 5.27 2.70 6.05
C GLY A 93 6.17 3.88 6.39
N PRO A 94 7.08 3.72 7.36
CA PRO A 94 8.08 4.74 7.64
C PRO A 94 9.15 4.79 6.54
N LEU A 95 9.90 5.88 6.48
CA LEU A 95 11.15 5.90 5.75
C LEU A 95 12.14 4.97 6.45
N VAL A 96 12.65 3.97 5.73
CA VAL A 96 13.64 3.02 6.27
C VAL A 96 15.04 3.30 5.73
N ASN A 97 16.00 3.38 6.64
CA ASN A 97 17.41 3.58 6.29
C ASN A 97 18.01 2.29 5.70
N GLN A 98 18.84 2.46 4.68
CA GLN A 98 19.55 1.36 4.00
C GLN A 98 20.74 0.87 4.85
N ARG A 99 20.53 -0.20 5.66
CA ARG A 99 21.53 -0.75 6.59
C ARG A 99 21.60 -2.27 6.53
N TYR A 100 22.77 -2.84 6.84
CA TYR A 100 22.87 -4.26 7.12
C TYR A 100 22.09 -4.61 8.40
N LEU A 101 21.48 -5.80 8.46
CA LEU A 101 20.73 -6.26 9.64
C LEU A 101 21.55 -6.20 10.92
N SER A 102 22.85 -6.52 10.84
CA SER A 102 23.77 -6.43 11.98
C SER A 102 24.01 -5.03 12.52
N ALA A 103 23.63 -3.98 11.77
CA ALA A 103 23.80 -2.57 12.12
C ALA A 103 22.45 -1.84 12.25
N THR A 104 21.33 -2.57 12.21
CA THR A 104 19.99 -1.99 12.33
C THR A 104 19.68 -1.71 13.80
N PRO A 105 19.39 -0.45 14.19
CA PRO A 105 18.98 -0.13 15.55
C PRO A 105 17.62 -0.78 15.89
N MET A 106 17.49 -1.30 17.10
CA MET A 106 16.30 -2.02 17.53
C MET A 106 15.06 -1.13 17.71
N ASP A 107 15.24 0.15 17.95
CA ASP A 107 14.16 1.13 18.01
C ASP A 107 13.62 1.43 16.60
N GLU A 108 14.48 1.62 15.59
CA GLU A 108 14.06 1.75 14.18
C GLU A 108 13.34 0.46 13.71
N TRP A 109 13.85 -0.71 14.09
CA TRP A 109 13.23 -2.00 13.79
C TRP A 109 11.82 -2.12 14.38
N ARG A 110 11.68 -1.85 15.68
CA ARG A 110 10.37 -1.87 16.35
C ARG A 110 9.40 -0.90 15.72
N HIS A 111 9.84 0.34 15.47
CA HIS A 111 9.00 1.35 14.85
C HIS A 111 8.49 0.91 13.46
N ALA A 112 9.33 0.26 12.65
CA ALA A 112 8.90 -0.26 11.36
C ALA A 112 7.80 -1.33 11.51
N PHE A 113 7.93 -2.24 12.48
CA PHE A 113 6.90 -3.22 12.81
C PHE A 113 5.63 -2.59 13.35
N ASP A 114 5.75 -1.60 14.25
CA ASP A 114 4.60 -0.91 14.84
C ASP A 114 3.75 -0.23 13.75
N VAL A 115 4.41 0.46 12.82
CA VAL A 115 3.70 1.14 11.73
C VAL A 115 3.15 0.15 10.71
N GLU A 116 4.00 -0.74 10.15
CA GLU A 116 3.62 -1.54 8.99
C GLU A 116 2.82 -2.80 9.37
N VAL A 117 3.19 -3.50 10.44
CA VAL A 117 2.59 -4.80 10.77
C VAL A 117 1.45 -4.65 11.77
N HIS A 118 1.72 -4.03 12.92
CA HIS A 118 0.69 -3.83 13.94
C HIS A 118 -0.39 -2.88 13.43
N GLY A 119 0.01 -1.81 12.70
CA GLY A 119 -0.93 -0.90 12.07
C GLY A 119 -1.82 -1.59 11.04
N PHE A 120 -1.28 -2.45 10.17
CA PHE A 120 -2.09 -3.20 9.21
C PHE A 120 -3.06 -4.15 9.90
N LEU A 121 -2.62 -4.87 10.92
CA LEU A 121 -3.49 -5.75 11.70
C LEU A 121 -4.63 -4.97 12.38
N ALA A 122 -4.33 -3.81 12.99
CA ALA A 122 -5.33 -2.95 13.60
C ALA A 122 -6.38 -2.47 12.57
N VAL A 123 -5.94 -2.05 11.39
CA VAL A 123 -6.85 -1.66 10.28
C VAL A 123 -7.70 -2.84 9.83
N ALA A 124 -7.10 -4.03 9.66
CA ALA A 124 -7.86 -5.22 9.27
C ALA A 124 -8.93 -5.57 10.30
N GLN A 125 -8.57 -5.59 11.59
CA GLN A 125 -9.52 -5.86 12.69
C GLN A 125 -10.68 -4.86 12.74
N ALA A 126 -10.40 -3.58 12.48
CA ALA A 126 -11.41 -2.52 12.55
C ALA A 126 -12.35 -2.51 11.33
N VAL A 127 -11.87 -2.88 10.11
CA VAL A 127 -12.70 -2.79 8.90
C VAL A 127 -13.39 -4.10 8.52
N ILE A 128 -12.86 -5.27 8.89
CA ILE A 128 -13.43 -6.58 8.55
C ILE A 128 -14.91 -6.74 8.98
N PRO A 129 -15.33 -6.32 10.18
CA PRO A 129 -16.75 -6.40 10.57
C PRO A 129 -17.66 -5.67 9.57
N HIS A 130 -17.29 -4.43 9.21
CA HIS A 130 -18.01 -3.64 8.21
C HIS A 130 -18.03 -4.33 6.82
N MET A 131 -16.90 -4.87 6.37
CA MET A 131 -16.85 -5.58 5.09
C MET A 131 -17.73 -6.85 5.08
N ARG A 132 -17.80 -7.58 6.21
CA ARG A 132 -18.71 -8.74 6.33
C ARG A 132 -20.17 -8.32 6.19
N GLU A 133 -20.59 -7.27 6.87
CA GLU A 133 -21.95 -6.72 6.80
C GLU A 133 -22.28 -6.15 5.42
N ALA A 134 -21.31 -5.51 4.77
CA ALA A 134 -21.45 -4.95 3.43
C ALA A 134 -21.36 -6.00 2.29
N GLY A 135 -21.22 -7.30 2.60
CA GLY A 135 -21.23 -8.38 1.62
C GLY A 135 -19.91 -8.64 0.92
N GLY A 136 -18.79 -8.20 1.49
CA GLY A 136 -17.44 -8.48 1.01
C GLY A 136 -16.56 -7.23 0.87
N GLY A 137 -15.31 -7.45 0.48
CA GLY A 137 -14.33 -6.38 0.29
C GLY A 137 -12.99 -6.89 -0.22
N SER A 138 -12.03 -6.00 -0.36
CA SER A 138 -10.69 -6.35 -0.82
C SER A 138 -9.62 -5.63 -0.01
N PHE A 139 -8.58 -6.37 0.39
CA PHE A 139 -7.32 -5.82 0.89
C PHE A 139 -6.25 -5.97 -0.18
N VAL A 140 -5.47 -4.90 -0.41
CA VAL A 140 -4.28 -4.95 -1.25
C VAL A 140 -3.12 -4.29 -0.50
N THR A 141 -2.08 -5.08 -0.19
CA THR A 141 -0.89 -4.58 0.48
C THR A 141 0.24 -4.34 -0.50
N LEU A 142 1.13 -3.42 -0.18
CA LEU A 142 2.39 -3.25 -0.88
C LEU A 142 3.47 -4.09 -0.17
N GLY A 143 3.86 -5.19 -0.81
CA GLY A 143 4.98 -6.02 -0.43
C GLY A 143 6.31 -5.53 -1.01
N SER A 144 7.31 -6.40 -1.05
CA SER A 144 8.62 -6.12 -1.64
C SER A 144 9.05 -7.20 -2.62
N ALA A 145 9.54 -6.82 -3.79
CA ALA A 145 10.20 -7.76 -4.72
C ALA A 145 11.45 -8.41 -4.09
N GLY A 146 11.97 -7.84 -3.01
CA GLY A 146 13.05 -8.40 -2.23
C GLY A 146 12.72 -9.71 -1.50
N HIS A 147 11.46 -10.15 -1.49
CA HIS A 147 11.07 -11.44 -0.89
C HIS A 147 11.61 -12.63 -1.67
N ASP A 148 11.66 -12.52 -3.00
CA ASP A 148 12.13 -13.61 -3.85
C ASP A 148 13.65 -13.54 -4.06
N TRP A 149 14.25 -12.36 -3.96
CA TRP A 149 15.69 -12.15 -4.05
C TRP A 149 16.13 -11.02 -3.13
N TRP A 150 16.75 -11.36 -2.00
CA TRP A 150 17.08 -10.46 -0.91
C TRP A 150 18.08 -9.35 -1.31
N PRO A 151 17.68 -8.07 -1.35
CA PRO A 151 18.60 -6.99 -1.59
C PRO A 151 19.40 -6.68 -0.31
N ALA A 152 20.71 -6.59 -0.44
CA ALA A 152 21.56 -6.23 0.69
C ALA A 152 21.18 -4.84 1.24
N ARG A 153 21.16 -4.70 2.58
CA ARG A 153 20.88 -3.46 3.31
C ARG A 153 19.41 -3.02 3.33
N ASP A 154 18.48 -3.78 2.74
CA ASP A 154 17.04 -3.46 2.72
C ASP A 154 16.22 -4.34 3.68
N GLY A 155 16.87 -4.91 4.69
CA GLY A 155 16.24 -5.87 5.59
C GLY A 155 15.05 -5.31 6.37
N MET A 156 15.06 -4.04 6.77
CA MET A 156 13.92 -3.42 7.45
C MET A 156 12.68 -3.29 6.58
N SER A 157 12.86 -3.11 5.25
CA SER A 157 11.73 -3.10 4.33
C SER A 157 11.23 -4.52 4.07
N VAL A 158 12.14 -5.41 3.65
CA VAL A 158 11.78 -6.77 3.20
C VAL A 158 11.15 -7.61 4.31
N ALA A 159 11.78 -7.67 5.50
CA ALA A 159 11.30 -8.53 6.57
C ALA A 159 9.94 -8.08 7.13
N VAL A 160 9.74 -6.78 7.26
CA VAL A 160 8.48 -6.21 7.75
C VAL A 160 7.34 -6.50 6.76
N LYS A 161 7.59 -6.30 5.47
CA LYS A 161 6.59 -6.57 4.43
C LYS A 161 6.29 -8.06 4.27
N ALA A 162 7.27 -8.95 4.49
CA ALA A 162 7.03 -10.39 4.52
C ALA A 162 6.03 -10.80 5.62
N SER A 163 6.06 -10.12 6.78
CA SER A 163 5.07 -10.35 7.83
C SER A 163 3.64 -9.98 7.36
N ASN A 164 3.49 -8.87 6.65
CA ASN A 164 2.20 -8.47 6.09
C ASN A 164 1.67 -9.46 5.05
N GLU A 165 2.55 -10.12 4.28
CA GLU A 165 2.12 -11.14 3.33
C GLU A 165 1.54 -12.37 4.00
N GLN A 166 2.05 -12.73 5.18
CA GLN A 166 1.43 -13.80 5.97
C GLN A 166 0.07 -13.37 6.53
N LEU A 167 -0.09 -12.12 6.97
CA LEU A 167 -1.40 -11.59 7.36
C LEU A 167 -2.39 -11.58 6.18
N VAL A 168 -1.94 -11.23 4.98
CA VAL A 168 -2.75 -11.31 3.75
C VAL A 168 -3.26 -12.73 3.50
N GLN A 169 -2.40 -13.74 3.64
CA GLN A 169 -2.81 -15.15 3.52
C GLN A 169 -3.80 -15.55 4.61
N GLY A 170 -3.58 -15.10 5.86
CA GLY A 170 -4.50 -15.31 6.97
C GLY A 170 -5.89 -14.73 6.69
N ILE A 171 -5.96 -13.45 6.30
CA ILE A 171 -7.22 -12.78 5.94
C ILE A 171 -7.92 -13.51 4.79
N ALA A 172 -7.18 -13.85 3.72
CA ALA A 172 -7.73 -14.57 2.59
C ALA A 172 -8.37 -15.91 3.00
N LYS A 173 -7.71 -16.64 3.89
CA LYS A 173 -8.17 -17.96 4.38
C LYS A 173 -9.38 -17.85 5.31
N GLU A 174 -9.34 -16.92 6.25
CA GLU A 174 -10.33 -16.81 7.32
C GLU A 174 -11.59 -16.07 6.85
N GLU A 175 -11.43 -15.06 5.99
CA GLU A 175 -12.49 -14.14 5.59
C GLU A 175 -13.08 -14.42 4.20
N GLY A 176 -12.49 -15.32 3.43
CA GLY A 176 -12.94 -15.66 2.07
C GLY A 176 -14.42 -16.10 2.01
N ARG A 177 -14.93 -16.76 3.05
CA ARG A 177 -16.36 -17.14 3.17
C ARG A 177 -17.31 -15.93 3.20
N TYR A 178 -16.83 -14.75 3.55
CA TYR A 178 -17.57 -13.49 3.54
C TYR A 178 -17.29 -12.66 2.27
N ARG A 179 -16.67 -13.26 1.24
CA ARG A 179 -16.26 -12.58 0.00
C ARG A 179 -15.24 -11.45 0.25
N ILE A 180 -14.46 -11.56 1.31
CA ILE A 180 -13.34 -10.66 1.56
C ILE A 180 -12.09 -11.30 0.96
N ARG A 181 -11.45 -10.59 0.04
CA ARG A 181 -10.22 -11.00 -0.61
C ARG A 181 -9.03 -10.22 -0.06
N ALA A 182 -7.86 -10.82 -0.06
CA ALA A 182 -6.62 -10.15 0.32
C ALA A 182 -5.48 -10.60 -0.58
N ASN A 183 -4.77 -9.65 -1.18
CA ASN A 183 -3.66 -9.90 -2.10
C ASN A 183 -2.53 -8.90 -1.86
N SER A 184 -1.35 -9.15 -2.42
CA SER A 184 -0.17 -8.32 -2.27
C SER A 184 0.46 -7.96 -3.62
N VAL A 185 0.89 -6.72 -3.78
CA VAL A 185 1.72 -6.28 -4.91
C VAL A 185 3.15 -6.15 -4.42
N LEU A 186 4.05 -7.01 -4.93
CA LEU A 186 5.47 -6.95 -4.63
C LEU A 186 6.11 -5.82 -5.44
N VAL A 187 6.50 -4.77 -4.74
CA VAL A 187 7.00 -3.54 -5.34
C VAL A 187 8.51 -3.64 -5.56
N GLY A 188 8.95 -3.37 -6.79
CA GLY A 188 10.35 -3.19 -7.12
C GLY A 188 10.85 -1.78 -6.81
N VAL A 189 11.85 -1.31 -7.56
CA VAL A 189 12.33 0.08 -7.43
C VAL A 189 11.45 1.00 -8.26
N ILE A 190 10.79 1.93 -7.58
CA ILE A 190 9.84 2.87 -8.17
C ILE A 190 10.40 4.29 -8.11
N ASP A 191 10.30 5.02 -9.21
CA ASP A 191 10.72 6.42 -9.33
C ASP A 191 9.76 7.36 -8.57
N ALA A 192 9.64 7.12 -7.28
CA ALA A 192 8.77 7.86 -6.35
C ALA A 192 9.14 7.60 -4.88
N GLY A 193 8.64 8.43 -3.99
CA GLY A 193 8.60 8.19 -2.55
C GLY A 193 9.97 7.99 -1.92
N GLN A 194 10.21 6.80 -1.35
CA GLN A 194 11.45 6.50 -0.62
C GLN A 194 12.71 6.64 -1.47
N LEU A 195 12.68 6.28 -2.76
CA LEU A 195 13.83 6.44 -3.66
C LEU A 195 14.30 7.91 -3.70
N HIS A 196 13.36 8.82 -3.91
CA HIS A 196 13.67 10.25 -3.96
C HIS A 196 14.22 10.76 -2.62
N GLU A 197 13.63 10.34 -1.51
CA GLU A 197 14.05 10.78 -0.18
C GLU A 197 15.42 10.21 0.19
N LEU A 198 15.68 8.94 -0.06
CA LEU A 198 16.98 8.31 0.18
C LEU A 198 18.08 8.90 -0.72
N THR A 199 17.74 9.28 -1.96
CA THR A 199 18.65 10.01 -2.86
C THR A 199 18.97 11.39 -2.31
N ARG A 200 17.94 12.14 -1.85
CA ARG A 200 18.12 13.45 -1.21
C ARG A 200 19.00 13.38 0.04
N LEU A 201 18.91 12.29 0.81
CA LEU A 201 19.72 12.01 1.99
C LEU A 201 21.12 11.46 1.68
N GLY A 202 21.47 11.28 0.40
CA GLY A 202 22.75 10.74 -0.03
C GLY A 202 22.97 9.26 0.25
N GLN A 203 21.91 8.50 0.57
CA GLN A 203 21.98 7.06 0.80
C GLN A 203 21.92 6.26 -0.50
N ILE A 204 21.41 6.84 -1.56
CA ILE A 204 21.36 6.30 -2.92
C ILE A 204 22.17 7.22 -3.82
N ASP A 205 23.20 6.67 -4.46
CA ASP A 205 24.08 7.34 -5.41
C ASP A 205 23.95 6.75 -6.82
N GLN A 206 24.64 7.33 -7.79
CA GLN A 206 24.63 6.88 -9.18
C GLN A 206 25.12 5.41 -9.32
N ARG A 207 26.09 5.00 -8.52
CA ARG A 207 26.59 3.62 -8.51
C ARG A 207 25.52 2.63 -8.08
N TRP A 208 24.71 3.00 -7.08
CA TRP A 208 23.57 2.20 -6.65
C TRP A 208 22.51 2.08 -7.77
N VAL A 209 22.20 3.20 -8.46
CA VAL A 209 21.28 3.24 -9.60
C VAL A 209 21.78 2.33 -10.72
N ASP A 210 23.04 2.45 -11.13
CA ASP A 210 23.63 1.63 -12.21
C ASP A 210 23.64 0.14 -11.86
N ASN A 211 23.94 -0.22 -10.62
CA ASN A 211 23.89 -1.60 -10.15
C ASN A 211 22.47 -2.15 -10.16
N THR A 212 21.50 -1.37 -9.71
CA THR A 212 20.09 -1.76 -9.71
C THR A 212 19.59 -1.98 -11.13
N HIS A 213 19.93 -1.09 -12.07
CA HIS A 213 19.58 -1.27 -13.49
C HIS A 213 20.17 -2.54 -14.11
N ARG A 214 21.28 -3.08 -13.59
CA ARG A 214 21.81 -4.37 -14.06
C ARG A 214 20.96 -5.55 -13.58
N LEU A 215 20.34 -5.42 -12.41
CA LEU A 215 19.56 -6.48 -11.76
C LEU A 215 18.11 -6.57 -12.23
N ILE A 216 17.60 -5.55 -12.93
CA ILE A 216 16.24 -5.53 -13.46
C ILE A 216 16.24 -5.79 -14.97
N CYS A 217 15.26 -6.56 -15.46
CA CYS A 217 15.17 -6.89 -16.88
C CYS A 217 14.71 -5.70 -17.73
N ILE A 218 13.70 -4.98 -17.27
CA ILE A 218 13.21 -3.74 -17.90
C ILE A 218 14.07 -2.58 -17.37
N LYS A 219 15.00 -2.09 -18.18
CA LYS A 219 16.09 -1.17 -17.79
C LYS A 219 15.64 0.26 -17.44
N ARG A 220 14.65 0.38 -16.58
CA ARG A 220 14.17 1.62 -15.94
C ARG A 220 13.54 1.31 -14.60
N PHE A 221 13.40 2.30 -13.76
CA PHE A 221 12.55 2.19 -12.57
C PHE A 221 11.06 2.20 -12.97
N GLY A 222 10.24 1.57 -12.14
CA GLY A 222 8.79 1.58 -12.33
C GLY A 222 8.18 2.91 -11.92
N THR A 223 6.92 3.13 -12.27
CA THR A 223 6.14 4.29 -11.84
C THR A 223 5.14 3.91 -10.76
N ALA A 224 4.68 4.89 -10.00
CA ALA A 224 3.64 4.67 -9.00
C ALA A 224 2.31 4.21 -9.62
N GLU A 225 2.02 4.64 -10.84
CA GLU A 225 0.84 4.25 -11.60
C GLU A 225 0.90 2.76 -12.00
N GLU A 226 2.07 2.22 -12.34
CA GLU A 226 2.22 0.79 -12.66
C GLU A 226 1.88 -0.08 -11.44
N ILE A 227 2.26 0.36 -10.23
CA ILE A 227 1.80 -0.28 -8.99
C ILE A 227 0.29 -0.13 -8.83
N GLY A 228 -0.25 1.07 -9.10
CA GLY A 228 -1.69 1.37 -9.05
C GLY A 228 -2.52 0.44 -9.94
N HIS A 229 -2.07 0.15 -11.16
CA HIS A 229 -2.79 -0.76 -12.07
C HIS A 229 -2.89 -2.19 -11.52
N ALA A 230 -1.82 -2.72 -10.91
CA ALA A 230 -1.86 -4.01 -10.24
C ALA A 230 -2.80 -4.01 -9.02
N CYS A 231 -2.79 -2.93 -8.24
CA CYS A 231 -3.71 -2.75 -7.10
C CYS A 231 -5.17 -2.71 -7.57
N VAL A 232 -5.47 -1.97 -8.64
CA VAL A 232 -6.82 -1.90 -9.24
C VAL A 232 -7.30 -3.27 -9.70
N PHE A 233 -6.46 -4.05 -10.38
CA PHE A 233 -6.80 -5.42 -10.75
C PHE A 233 -7.20 -6.24 -9.52
N PHE A 234 -6.36 -6.31 -8.49
CA PHE A 234 -6.66 -7.09 -7.29
C PHE A 234 -7.90 -6.60 -6.52
N ALA A 235 -8.19 -5.31 -6.56
CA ALA A 235 -9.32 -4.71 -5.86
C ALA A 235 -10.64 -4.90 -6.60
N SER A 236 -10.63 -4.96 -7.93
CA SER A 236 -11.81 -4.98 -8.78
C SER A 236 -12.49 -6.36 -8.85
N ASP A 237 -13.68 -6.40 -9.45
CA ASP A 237 -14.44 -7.62 -9.71
C ASP A 237 -13.73 -8.56 -10.70
N GLU A 238 -12.79 -8.04 -11.51
CA GLU A 238 -11.97 -8.85 -12.43
C GLU A 238 -11.11 -9.87 -11.68
N ALA A 239 -10.72 -9.57 -10.42
CA ALA A 239 -10.01 -10.49 -9.53
C ALA A 239 -10.95 -11.25 -8.57
N GLY A 240 -12.24 -11.41 -8.91
CA GLY A 240 -13.26 -12.00 -8.02
C GLY A 240 -12.94 -13.41 -7.51
N TYR A 241 -12.06 -14.15 -8.17
CA TYR A 241 -11.59 -15.49 -7.74
C TYR A 241 -10.10 -15.53 -7.38
N VAL A 242 -9.49 -14.35 -7.12
CA VAL A 242 -8.07 -14.20 -6.76
C VAL A 242 -7.95 -13.70 -5.33
N THR A 243 -7.44 -14.55 -4.43
CA THR A 243 -7.19 -14.20 -3.03
C THR A 243 -5.98 -14.96 -2.49
N GLY A 244 -5.27 -14.39 -1.52
CA GLY A 244 -4.04 -14.94 -0.93
C GLY A 244 -2.86 -14.92 -1.90
N GLN A 245 -2.94 -14.16 -2.99
CA GLN A 245 -1.93 -14.14 -4.05
C GLN A 245 -1.02 -12.92 -3.97
N ARG A 246 0.11 -13.02 -4.63
CA ARG A 246 1.05 -11.93 -4.81
C ARG A 246 1.48 -11.83 -6.27
N ILE A 247 1.64 -10.59 -6.75
CA ILE A 247 2.18 -10.29 -8.07
C ILE A 247 3.36 -9.34 -7.95
N SER A 248 4.47 -9.66 -8.63
CA SER A 248 5.64 -8.78 -8.64
C SER A 248 5.52 -7.73 -9.75
N VAL A 249 5.61 -6.46 -9.38
CA VAL A 249 5.71 -5.30 -10.28
C VAL A 249 7.08 -4.67 -10.06
N SER A 250 8.10 -5.27 -10.65
CA SER A 250 9.51 -5.03 -10.31
C SER A 250 10.44 -4.87 -11.51
N GLY A 251 9.90 -4.89 -12.74
CA GLY A 251 10.72 -4.88 -13.95
C GLY A 251 11.58 -6.14 -14.12
N GLY A 252 11.20 -7.26 -13.46
CA GLY A 252 11.95 -8.52 -13.49
C GLY A 252 13.14 -8.52 -12.53
N PHE A 253 13.03 -7.84 -11.37
CA PHE A 253 14.03 -7.93 -10.32
C PHE A 253 14.07 -9.35 -9.74
N GLY A 254 15.25 -9.97 -9.73
CA GLY A 254 15.43 -11.32 -9.20
C GLY A 254 15.11 -12.48 -10.17
N VAL A 255 14.89 -12.17 -11.45
CA VAL A 255 14.69 -13.17 -12.52
C VAL A 255 16.00 -13.47 -13.24
#